data_6514ac68ebc4497becde4c1173c9e7df
#
_entry.id   6514ac68ebc4497becde4c1173c9e7df
#
_cell.length_a   1.000
_cell.length_b   1.000
_cell.length_c   1.000
_cell.angle_alpha   90.00
_cell.angle_beta   90.00
_cell.angle_gamma   90.00
#
_symmetry.space_group_name_H-M   'P 1'
#
loop_
_entity.id
_entity.type
_entity.pdbx_description
1 polymer ?
#
loop_
_entity_poly.entity_id
_entity_poly.type
_entity_poly.pdbx_seq_one_letter_code
_entity_poly.pdbx_strand_id
1 'polypeptide(L)'
;MDLRTHLLAGHVIPAQPLALDRNRKFSEKHQRALTRYYVAAGSGGLAVGVHSTQFEIREPQHNLFRPVLELAAQTVRAELAAAPRDFALIAGICGQTKQAVAEAELALSFGYQAGLVSMAAFKTEPEDVIVAHVATIAKLIPVVGFYLQPAVGGRVFSYAFWRKFAEIPGVVAIKM
;
A
#
# COMPACT_ATOMS: atom_id res chain seq x y z
N MET A 1 -10.23 8.36 12.97
CA MET A 1 -8.74 8.35 13.07
C MET A 1 -8.18 9.46 12.18
N ASP A 2 -7.35 10.33 12.71
CA ASP A 2 -6.48 11.20 11.92
C ASP A 2 -5.21 10.41 11.57
N LEU A 3 -4.99 10.17 10.26
CA LEU A 3 -3.92 9.27 9.80
C LEU A 3 -2.53 9.80 10.17
N ARG A 4 -2.29 11.11 10.06
CA ARG A 4 -0.97 11.69 10.35
C ARG A 4 -0.64 11.57 11.84
N THR A 5 -1.58 11.89 12.70
CA THR A 5 -1.43 11.72 14.15
C THR A 5 -1.18 10.26 14.51
N HIS A 6 -1.92 9.35 13.89
CA HIS A 6 -1.73 7.91 14.09
C HIS A 6 -0.33 7.45 13.68
N LEU A 7 0.16 7.86 12.52
CA LEU A 7 1.52 7.49 12.06
C LEU A 7 2.61 8.09 12.97
N LEU A 8 2.43 9.32 13.45
CA LEU A 8 3.39 9.99 14.34
C LEU A 8 3.45 9.38 15.74
N ALA A 9 2.39 8.71 16.20
CA ALA A 9 2.39 7.99 17.46
C ALA A 9 3.33 6.76 17.47
N GLY A 10 3.78 6.34 16.30
CA GLY A 10 4.70 5.22 16.12
C GLY A 10 4.02 3.86 16.25
N HIS A 11 3.78 3.21 15.12
CA HIS A 11 3.11 1.91 15.06
C HIS A 11 3.86 0.92 14.17
N VAL A 12 3.78 -0.35 14.50
CA VAL A 12 4.16 -1.42 13.59
C VAL A 12 3.06 -1.59 12.55
N ILE A 13 3.39 -1.43 11.27
CA ILE A 13 2.48 -1.62 10.13
C ILE A 13 3.10 -2.68 9.22
N PRO A 14 2.78 -3.97 9.43
CA PRO A 14 3.37 -5.06 8.64
C PRO A 14 2.97 -4.97 7.16
N ALA A 15 3.89 -5.38 6.28
CA ALA A 15 3.58 -5.66 4.89
C ALA A 15 3.07 -7.10 4.79
N GLN A 16 1.82 -7.28 4.40
CA GLN A 16 1.16 -8.59 4.40
C GLN A 16 1.68 -9.49 3.26
N PRO A 17 2.23 -10.68 3.54
CA PRO A 17 2.54 -11.67 2.52
C PRO A 17 1.27 -12.24 1.88
N LEU A 18 1.39 -12.74 0.65
CA LEU A 18 0.34 -13.48 -0.03
C LEU A 18 0.30 -14.93 0.49
N ALA A 19 -0.84 -15.34 1.01
CA ALA A 19 -1.02 -16.72 1.47
C ALA A 19 -1.47 -17.62 0.31
N LEU A 20 -0.68 -18.65 0.05
CA LEU A 20 -0.96 -19.66 -0.96
C LEU A 20 -1.16 -21.03 -0.33
N ASP A 21 -1.94 -21.89 -0.96
CA ASP A 21 -2.06 -23.29 -0.61
C ASP A 21 -0.88 -24.12 -1.17
N ARG A 22 -0.88 -25.43 -0.90
CA ARG A 22 0.14 -26.37 -1.40
C ARG A 22 0.22 -26.45 -2.93
N ASN A 23 -0.84 -26.04 -3.63
CA ASN A 23 -0.91 -26.00 -5.10
C ASN A 23 -0.56 -24.60 -5.64
N ARG A 24 -0.02 -23.70 -4.79
CA ARG A 24 0.31 -22.32 -5.12
C ARG A 24 -0.90 -21.49 -5.58
N LYS A 25 -2.11 -21.86 -5.16
CA LYS A 25 -3.34 -21.10 -5.35
C LYS A 25 -3.59 -20.17 -4.18
N PHE A 26 -4.17 -19.01 -4.43
CA PHE A 26 -4.56 -18.08 -3.37
C PHE A 26 -5.47 -18.76 -2.33
N SER A 27 -5.09 -18.66 -1.07
CA SER A 27 -5.81 -19.27 0.05
C SER A 27 -6.48 -18.20 0.90
N GLU A 28 -7.75 -17.92 0.64
CA GLU A 28 -8.52 -16.95 1.44
C GLU A 28 -8.51 -17.31 2.94
N LYS A 29 -8.66 -18.59 3.27
CA LYS A 29 -8.63 -19.06 4.67
C LYS A 29 -7.36 -18.62 5.39
N HIS A 30 -6.20 -18.87 4.78
CA HIS A 30 -4.92 -18.52 5.38
C HIS A 30 -4.66 -17.00 5.32
N GLN A 31 -5.10 -16.33 4.27
CA GLN A 31 -4.98 -14.88 4.17
C GLN A 31 -5.81 -14.17 5.26
N ARG A 32 -7.03 -14.63 5.54
CA ARG A 32 -7.86 -14.14 6.67
C ARG A 32 -7.20 -14.42 8.01
N ALA A 33 -6.67 -15.63 8.20
CA ALA A 33 -5.97 -16.00 9.44
C ALA A 33 -4.74 -15.11 9.68
N LEU A 34 -3.97 -14.82 8.63
CA LEU A 34 -2.82 -13.92 8.70
C LEU A 34 -3.24 -12.48 9.04
N THR A 35 -4.30 -11.98 8.44
CA THR A 35 -4.86 -10.65 8.77
C THR A 35 -5.28 -10.57 10.24
N ARG A 36 -6.03 -11.57 10.73
CA ARG A 36 -6.42 -11.66 12.14
C ARG A 36 -5.24 -11.70 13.08
N TYR A 37 -4.21 -12.46 12.71
CA TYR A 37 -2.97 -12.52 13.49
C TYR A 37 -2.34 -11.13 13.67
N TYR A 38 -2.21 -10.33 12.61
CA TYR A 38 -1.64 -8.99 12.71
C TYR A 38 -2.51 -8.05 13.56
N VAL A 39 -3.84 -8.12 13.42
CA VAL A 39 -4.75 -7.34 14.27
C VAL A 39 -4.60 -7.75 15.73
N ALA A 40 -4.63 -9.06 16.03
CA ALA A 40 -4.51 -9.58 17.39
C ALA A 40 -3.13 -9.33 18.02
N ALA A 41 -2.07 -9.30 17.20
CA ALA A 41 -0.71 -8.97 17.65
C ALA A 41 -0.52 -7.48 17.99
N GLY A 42 -1.54 -6.64 17.84
CA GLY A 42 -1.49 -5.24 18.24
C GLY A 42 -0.86 -4.31 17.20
N SER A 43 -0.73 -4.74 15.92
CA SER A 43 -0.26 -3.82 14.88
C SER A 43 -1.17 -2.60 14.75
N GLY A 44 -0.60 -1.42 14.47
CA GLY A 44 -1.37 -0.20 14.26
C GLY A 44 -1.93 -0.05 12.85
N GLY A 45 -1.61 -0.99 11.97
CA GLY A 45 -2.08 -0.99 10.59
C GLY A 45 -1.62 -2.22 9.82
N LEU A 46 -1.96 -2.25 8.53
CA LEU A 46 -1.58 -3.33 7.61
C LEU A 46 -1.37 -2.78 6.20
N ALA A 47 -0.24 -3.08 5.58
CA ALA A 47 0.04 -2.74 4.19
C ALA A 47 -0.22 -3.95 3.29
N VAL A 48 -1.13 -3.81 2.33
CA VAL A 48 -1.65 -4.91 1.48
C VAL A 48 -1.46 -4.57 -0.01
N GLY A 49 -1.15 -5.56 -0.83
CA GLY A 49 -0.90 -5.35 -2.26
C GLY A 49 0.45 -4.70 -2.56
N VAL A 50 1.34 -4.69 -1.58
CA VAL A 50 2.72 -4.16 -1.64
C VAL A 50 3.71 -5.23 -2.12
N HIS A 51 5.00 -4.92 -2.15
CA HIS A 51 6.04 -5.85 -2.63
C HIS A 51 5.96 -7.24 -1.96
N SER A 52 5.76 -7.31 -0.63
CA SER A 52 5.65 -8.59 0.09
C SER A 52 4.40 -9.39 -0.26
N THR A 53 3.33 -8.73 -0.73
CA THR A 53 2.11 -9.39 -1.23
C THR A 53 2.28 -9.93 -2.66
N GLN A 54 3.37 -9.59 -3.31
CA GLN A 54 3.71 -9.83 -4.71
C GLN A 54 3.03 -8.86 -5.68
N PHE A 55 3.82 -8.20 -6.52
CA PHE A 55 3.26 -7.27 -7.51
C PHE A 55 2.50 -8.00 -8.62
N GLU A 56 2.88 -9.25 -8.89
CA GLU A 56 2.29 -10.14 -9.90
C GLU A 56 0.80 -10.43 -9.66
N ILE A 57 0.27 -10.18 -8.47
CA ILE A 57 -1.18 -10.30 -8.20
C ILE A 57 -2.04 -9.42 -9.13
N ARG A 58 -1.42 -8.44 -9.80
CA ARG A 58 -2.05 -7.54 -10.76
C ARG A 58 -2.11 -8.09 -12.18
N GLU A 59 -1.29 -9.09 -12.47
CA GLU A 59 -1.25 -9.68 -13.79
C GLU A 59 -2.58 -10.35 -14.15
N PRO A 60 -3.05 -10.22 -15.41
CA PRO A 60 -4.37 -10.73 -15.82
C PRO A 60 -4.59 -12.21 -15.52
N GLN A 61 -3.52 -13.04 -15.60
CA GLN A 61 -3.60 -14.46 -15.29
C GLN A 61 -3.88 -14.75 -13.81
N HIS A 62 -3.52 -13.83 -12.91
CA HIS A 62 -3.77 -13.96 -11.48
C HIS A 62 -5.01 -13.22 -11.05
N ASN A 63 -5.15 -11.95 -11.47
CA ASN A 63 -6.27 -11.07 -11.17
C ASN A 63 -6.66 -11.06 -9.68
N LEU A 64 -5.66 -11.01 -8.79
CA LEU A 64 -5.82 -11.14 -7.35
C LEU A 64 -5.77 -9.80 -6.60
N PHE A 65 -5.43 -8.69 -7.27
CA PHE A 65 -5.28 -7.41 -6.58
C PHE A 65 -6.56 -7.00 -5.85
N ARG A 66 -7.71 -6.96 -6.57
CA ARG A 66 -9.01 -6.66 -5.96
C ARG A 66 -9.40 -7.64 -4.85
N PRO A 67 -9.41 -8.97 -5.07
CA PRO A 67 -9.80 -9.93 -4.02
C PRO A 67 -8.94 -9.83 -2.77
N VAL A 68 -7.64 -9.62 -2.89
CA VAL A 68 -6.71 -9.54 -1.75
C VAL A 68 -6.97 -8.28 -0.92
N LEU A 69 -7.16 -7.13 -1.55
CA LEU A 69 -7.47 -5.89 -0.83
C LEU A 69 -8.83 -5.97 -0.13
N GLU A 70 -9.84 -6.46 -0.84
CA GLU A 70 -11.20 -6.60 -0.32
C GLU A 70 -11.24 -7.54 0.89
N LEU A 71 -10.60 -8.71 0.78
CA LEU A 71 -10.51 -9.71 1.85
C LEU A 71 -9.85 -9.14 3.12
N ALA A 72 -8.75 -8.41 2.96
CA ALA A 72 -8.04 -7.79 4.08
C ALA A 72 -8.92 -6.74 4.75
N ALA A 73 -9.55 -5.85 3.98
CA ALA A 73 -10.42 -4.80 4.51
C ALA A 73 -11.66 -5.37 5.23
N GLN A 74 -12.30 -6.40 4.66
CA GLN A 74 -13.41 -7.10 5.31
C GLN A 74 -12.99 -7.73 6.64
N THR A 75 -11.84 -8.41 6.65
CA THR A 75 -11.33 -9.11 7.84
C THR A 75 -10.98 -8.10 8.94
N VAL A 76 -10.25 -7.04 8.62
CA VAL A 76 -9.90 -5.98 9.58
C VAL A 76 -11.15 -5.35 10.18
N ARG A 77 -12.15 -5.01 9.35
CA ARG A 77 -13.42 -4.45 9.84
C ARG A 77 -14.15 -5.37 10.81
N ALA A 78 -14.18 -6.67 10.51
CA ALA A 78 -14.82 -7.66 11.39
C ALA A 78 -14.10 -7.76 12.74
N GLU A 79 -12.78 -7.79 12.76
CA GLU A 79 -11.99 -7.85 14.00
C GLU A 79 -12.12 -6.56 14.82
N LEU A 80 -12.08 -5.41 14.17
CA LEU A 80 -12.21 -4.11 14.85
C LEU A 80 -13.65 -3.81 15.32
N ALA A 81 -14.66 -4.47 14.74
CA ALA A 81 -16.02 -4.39 15.27
C ALA A 81 -16.14 -5.06 16.65
N ALA A 82 -15.37 -6.13 16.89
CA ALA A 82 -15.31 -6.81 18.17
C ALA A 82 -14.40 -6.10 19.20
N ALA A 83 -13.32 -5.46 18.74
CA ALA A 83 -12.36 -4.73 19.57
C ALA A 83 -11.97 -3.40 18.91
N PRO A 84 -12.79 -2.34 19.04
CA PRO A 84 -12.59 -1.06 18.37
C PRO A 84 -11.28 -0.38 18.78
N ARG A 85 -10.47 0.00 17.78
CA ARG A 85 -9.29 0.83 17.93
C ARG A 85 -8.89 1.46 16.59
N ASP A 86 -8.04 2.45 16.63
CA ASP A 86 -7.45 3.01 15.42
C ASP A 86 -6.55 1.97 14.71
N PHE A 87 -6.67 1.91 13.38
CA PHE A 87 -5.94 0.96 12.55
C PHE A 87 -5.85 1.48 11.12
N ALA A 88 -4.64 1.58 10.58
CA ALA A 88 -4.40 2.09 9.25
C ALA A 88 -4.31 0.96 8.20
N LEU A 89 -5.25 0.93 7.25
CA LEU A 89 -5.12 0.12 6.04
C LEU A 89 -4.40 0.92 4.96
N ILE A 90 -3.28 0.38 4.47
CA ILE A 90 -2.45 0.99 3.43
C ILE A 90 -2.44 0.07 2.22
N ALA A 91 -2.88 0.55 1.06
CA ALA A 91 -2.86 -0.21 -0.19
C ALA A 91 -1.56 0.03 -0.96
N GLY A 92 -0.95 -1.01 -1.50
CA GLY A 92 0.09 -0.85 -2.53
C GLY A 92 -0.52 -0.25 -3.79
N ILE A 93 0.14 0.75 -4.36
CA ILE A 93 -0.26 1.41 -5.60
C ILE A 93 0.93 1.37 -6.56
N CYS A 94 0.72 0.86 -7.77
CA CYS A 94 1.77 0.60 -8.74
C CYS A 94 1.41 1.08 -10.15
N GLY A 95 2.39 1.00 -11.04
CA GLY A 95 2.19 1.27 -12.46
C GLY A 95 2.27 2.74 -12.84
N GLN A 96 1.98 3.01 -14.10
CA GLN A 96 1.87 4.35 -14.65
C GLN A 96 0.63 5.07 -14.09
N THR A 97 0.54 6.39 -14.25
CA THR A 97 -0.47 7.23 -13.58
C THR A 97 -1.90 6.73 -13.76
N LYS A 98 -2.28 6.27 -14.95
CA LYS A 98 -3.63 5.75 -15.20
C LYS A 98 -3.95 4.52 -14.33
N GLN A 99 -3.04 3.57 -14.24
CA GLN A 99 -3.19 2.38 -13.40
C GLN A 99 -3.19 2.77 -11.92
N ALA A 100 -2.25 3.62 -11.50
CA ALA A 100 -2.12 4.03 -10.11
C ALA A 100 -3.37 4.78 -9.60
N VAL A 101 -3.99 5.60 -10.44
CA VAL A 101 -5.27 6.26 -10.13
C VAL A 101 -6.37 5.23 -9.93
N ALA A 102 -6.52 4.27 -10.84
CA ALA A 102 -7.53 3.22 -10.72
C ALA A 102 -7.33 2.35 -9.48
N GLU A 103 -6.07 2.03 -9.11
CA GLU A 103 -5.74 1.30 -7.89
C GLU A 103 -6.05 2.11 -6.62
N ALA A 104 -5.79 3.44 -6.65
CA ALA A 104 -6.14 4.33 -5.54
C ALA A 104 -7.66 4.44 -5.33
N GLU A 105 -8.43 4.59 -6.40
CA GLU A 105 -9.89 4.62 -6.35
C GLU A 105 -10.45 3.30 -5.82
N LEU A 106 -9.91 2.17 -6.27
CA LEU A 106 -10.29 0.85 -5.77
C LEU A 106 -9.99 0.71 -4.28
N ALA A 107 -8.80 1.12 -3.83
CA ALA A 107 -8.42 1.09 -2.42
C ALA A 107 -9.37 1.94 -1.56
N LEU A 108 -9.69 3.15 -2.00
CA LEU A 108 -10.65 4.02 -1.34
C LEU A 108 -12.03 3.37 -1.23
N SER A 109 -12.49 2.67 -2.27
CA SER A 109 -13.80 1.98 -2.25
C SER A 109 -13.87 0.88 -1.19
N PHE A 110 -12.73 0.33 -0.78
CA PHE A 110 -12.63 -0.65 0.31
C PHE A 110 -12.31 -0.02 1.68
N GLY A 111 -12.16 1.31 1.75
CA GLY A 111 -11.90 2.02 3.00
C GLY A 111 -10.43 2.03 3.43
N TYR A 112 -9.49 1.91 2.50
CA TYR A 112 -8.08 2.15 2.77
C TYR A 112 -7.83 3.63 3.02
N GLN A 113 -6.97 3.96 3.99
CA GLN A 113 -6.67 5.34 4.40
C GLN A 113 -5.45 5.93 3.71
N ALA A 114 -4.57 5.10 3.13
CA ALA A 114 -3.39 5.56 2.40
C ALA A 114 -2.98 4.61 1.27
N GLY A 115 -2.23 5.14 0.32
CA GLY A 115 -1.55 4.39 -0.72
C GLY A 115 -0.04 4.38 -0.53
N LEU A 116 0.59 3.20 -0.50
CA LEU A 116 2.04 3.03 -0.59
C LEU A 116 2.42 3.01 -2.09
N VAL A 117 2.90 4.15 -2.59
CA VAL A 117 3.12 4.35 -4.02
C VAL A 117 4.50 3.83 -4.43
N SER A 118 4.53 2.84 -5.33
CA SER A 118 5.74 2.33 -5.95
C SER A 118 6.06 3.12 -7.22
N MET A 119 7.27 3.68 -7.28
CA MET A 119 7.77 4.40 -8.45
C MET A 119 8.54 3.50 -9.43
N ALA A 120 8.48 2.18 -9.25
CA ALA A 120 9.25 1.20 -10.05
C ALA A 120 8.86 1.16 -11.54
N ALA A 121 7.69 1.67 -11.90
CA ALA A 121 7.26 1.79 -13.29
C ALA A 121 8.00 2.91 -14.06
N PHE A 122 8.71 3.80 -13.36
CA PHE A 122 9.41 4.95 -13.91
C PHE A 122 10.93 4.68 -13.89
N LYS A 123 11.43 3.98 -14.92
CA LYS A 123 12.84 3.57 -14.99
C LYS A 123 13.78 4.69 -15.40
N THR A 124 13.39 5.46 -16.40
CA THR A 124 14.22 6.47 -17.08
C THR A 124 13.59 7.85 -17.14
N GLU A 125 12.34 7.98 -16.75
CA GLU A 125 11.59 9.22 -16.80
C GLU A 125 12.24 10.29 -15.89
N PRO A 126 12.17 11.59 -16.28
CA PRO A 126 12.61 12.68 -15.42
C PRO A 126 11.93 12.67 -14.06
N GLU A 127 12.66 13.07 -13.02
CA GLU A 127 12.14 13.09 -11.64
C GLU A 127 10.89 13.98 -11.50
N ASP A 128 10.79 15.08 -12.25
CA ASP A 128 9.62 15.97 -12.24
C ASP A 128 8.34 15.27 -12.76
N VAL A 129 8.47 14.34 -13.70
CA VAL A 129 7.35 13.50 -14.17
C VAL A 129 6.85 12.61 -13.04
N ILE A 130 7.77 12.05 -12.25
CA ILE A 130 7.42 11.20 -11.11
C ILE A 130 6.79 12.02 -9.99
N VAL A 131 7.28 13.23 -9.72
CA VAL A 131 6.66 14.15 -8.76
C VAL A 131 5.22 14.48 -9.18
N ALA A 132 4.99 14.78 -10.46
CA ALA A 132 3.65 15.05 -11.00
C ALA A 132 2.72 13.82 -10.91
N HIS A 133 3.25 12.62 -11.15
CA HIS A 133 2.54 11.36 -10.96
C HIS A 133 2.07 11.20 -9.51
N VAL A 134 2.97 11.35 -8.55
CA VAL A 134 2.64 11.24 -7.12
C VAL A 134 1.66 12.32 -6.68
N ALA A 135 1.83 13.56 -7.14
CA ALA A 135 0.90 14.65 -6.86
C ALA A 135 -0.52 14.37 -7.39
N THR A 136 -0.64 13.66 -8.50
CA THR A 136 -1.94 13.24 -9.03
C THR A 136 -2.63 12.22 -8.11
N ILE A 137 -1.89 11.24 -7.62
CA ILE A 137 -2.41 10.23 -6.68
C ILE A 137 -2.75 10.87 -5.34
N ALA A 138 -1.90 11.78 -4.84
CA ALA A 138 -2.08 12.45 -3.56
C ALA A 138 -3.34 13.34 -3.47
N LYS A 139 -3.92 13.71 -4.62
CA LYS A 139 -5.24 14.39 -4.67
C LYS A 139 -6.41 13.45 -4.35
N LEU A 140 -6.21 12.14 -4.47
CA LEU A 140 -7.25 11.13 -4.27
C LEU A 140 -7.12 10.49 -2.88
N ILE A 141 -5.91 10.06 -2.53
CA ILE A 141 -5.64 9.30 -1.31
C ILE A 141 -4.34 9.78 -0.67
N PRO A 142 -4.23 9.86 0.67
CA PRO A 142 -2.96 10.11 1.34
C PRO A 142 -1.87 9.16 0.88
N VAL A 143 -0.67 9.67 0.58
CA VAL A 143 0.43 8.91 0.00
C VAL A 143 1.50 8.63 1.04
N VAL A 144 1.88 7.36 1.13
CA VAL A 144 3.17 6.92 1.70
C VAL A 144 4.12 6.67 0.54
N GLY A 145 5.21 7.42 0.45
CA GLY A 145 6.26 7.17 -0.53
C GLY A 145 6.98 5.85 -0.26
N PHE A 146 7.46 5.21 -1.32
CA PHE A 146 8.21 3.97 -1.17
C PHE A 146 9.55 4.07 -1.91
N TYR A 147 10.64 4.18 -1.14
CA TYR A 147 11.97 3.96 -1.69
C TYR A 147 12.20 2.47 -1.90
N LEU A 148 12.18 2.05 -3.16
CA LEU A 148 12.56 0.70 -3.56
C LEU A 148 14.01 0.75 -4.04
N GLN A 149 14.87 -0.04 -3.40
CA GLN A 149 16.29 -0.06 -3.75
C GLN A 149 16.55 -0.67 -5.15
N PRO A 150 17.61 -0.25 -5.85
CA PRO A 150 17.91 -0.72 -7.22
C PRO A 150 18.00 -2.24 -7.36
N ALA A 151 18.54 -2.94 -6.35
CA ALA A 151 18.67 -4.40 -6.37
C ALA A 151 17.35 -5.16 -6.53
N VAL A 152 16.22 -4.54 -6.22
CA VAL A 152 14.87 -5.12 -6.34
C VAL A 152 13.97 -4.31 -7.28
N GLY A 153 14.58 -3.62 -8.25
CA GLY A 153 13.85 -2.97 -9.34
C GLY A 153 13.51 -1.49 -9.12
N GLY A 154 14.00 -0.87 -8.06
CA GLY A 154 13.89 0.57 -7.84
C GLY A 154 14.99 1.38 -8.54
N ARG A 155 15.10 2.66 -8.20
CA ARG A 155 16.18 3.55 -8.63
C ARG A 155 16.55 4.52 -7.50
N VAL A 156 17.78 5.05 -7.57
CA VAL A 156 18.22 6.13 -6.69
C VAL A 156 17.62 7.45 -7.19
N PHE A 157 17.02 8.20 -6.30
CA PHE A 157 16.49 9.54 -6.56
C PHE A 157 17.38 10.59 -5.91
N SER A 158 17.39 11.78 -6.53
CA SER A 158 18.16 12.91 -6.00
C SER A 158 17.59 13.45 -4.69
N TYR A 159 18.42 14.20 -3.94
CA TYR A 159 17.93 14.96 -2.79
C TYR A 159 16.84 15.96 -3.17
N ALA A 160 16.97 16.62 -4.34
CA ALA A 160 15.99 17.56 -4.84
C ALA A 160 14.64 16.87 -5.12
N PHE A 161 14.66 15.65 -5.64
CA PHE A 161 13.46 14.84 -5.81
C PHE A 161 12.75 14.61 -4.48
N TRP A 162 13.46 14.11 -3.45
CA TRP A 162 12.83 13.81 -2.17
C TRP A 162 12.31 15.06 -1.46
N ARG A 163 12.96 16.20 -1.64
CA ARG A 163 12.44 17.48 -1.17
C ARG A 163 11.10 17.82 -1.81
N LYS A 164 11.06 17.83 -3.15
CA LYS A 164 9.81 18.09 -3.90
C LYS A 164 8.72 17.07 -3.54
N PHE A 165 9.10 15.81 -3.39
CA PHE A 165 8.19 14.72 -3.01
C PHE A 165 7.55 14.97 -1.64
N ALA A 166 8.34 15.32 -0.64
CA ALA A 166 7.88 15.59 0.72
C ALA A 166 7.00 16.86 0.83
N GLU A 167 7.14 17.79 -0.11
CA GLU A 167 6.36 19.03 -0.19
C GLU A 167 5.00 18.83 -0.89
N ILE A 168 4.73 17.67 -1.51
CA ILE A 168 3.44 17.39 -2.15
C ILE A 168 2.35 17.33 -1.08
N PRO A 169 1.29 18.17 -1.16
CA PRO A 169 0.14 18.05 -0.27
C PRO A 169 -0.47 16.64 -0.37
N GLY A 170 -0.72 16.02 0.79
CA GLY A 170 -1.23 14.64 0.87
C GLY A 170 -0.16 13.55 0.97
N VAL A 171 1.13 13.87 0.83
CA VAL A 171 2.20 12.96 1.25
C VAL A 171 2.31 13.01 2.78
N VAL A 172 2.12 11.86 3.43
CA VAL A 172 2.06 11.72 4.90
C VAL A 172 3.26 11.01 5.49
N ALA A 173 3.96 10.21 4.70
CA ALA A 173 5.15 9.48 5.13
C ALA A 173 5.99 9.02 3.92
N ILE A 174 7.21 8.58 4.19
CA ILE A 174 8.09 7.90 3.24
C ILE A 174 8.65 6.65 3.92
N LYS A 175 8.46 5.51 3.29
CA LYS A 175 9.10 4.25 3.69
C LYS A 175 10.46 4.15 3.00
N MET A 176 11.51 4.11 3.80
CA MET A 176 12.90 3.97 3.37
C MET A 176 13.40 2.54 3.61
#